data_3bf8d103f507352ab701eaf3a0f5cade
#
_entry.id   3bf8d103f507352ab701eaf3a0f5cade
#
_cell.length_a   1.000
_cell.length_b   1.000
_cell.length_c   1.000
_cell.angle_alpha   90.00
_cell.angle_beta   90.00
_cell.angle_gamma   90.00
#
_symmetry.space_group_name_H-M   'P 1'
#
loop_
_entity.id
_entity.type
_entity.pdbx_description
1 polymer ?
#
loop_
_entity_poly.entity_id
_entity_poly.type
_entity_poly.pdbx_seq_one_letter_code
_entity_poly.pdbx_strand_id
1 'polypeptide(L)'
;VPDVGGSFLLANLPGNIGTFLGVTGKRMKASDAIYCGFADYFVPEKKWKDLKKKLVDTGNIDWIEKFYERAEPSEIENSFSQISEAMVDISSKNIESRLKHPFFEKDLSALTFNSPISVAYTIMMLKMEKVQNNISDALDAEYSFTARSQQFGDFQEGIRAAVIDKDRNPRWRHKSLTQVSEEDLQPFFQTIHR
;
A
#
# COMPACT_ATOMS: atom_id res chain seq x y z
N VAL A 1 4.95 -3.22 3.86
CA VAL A 1 4.01 -4.28 3.45
C VAL A 1 2.63 -3.85 3.94
N PRO A 2 1.58 -3.99 3.12
CA PRO A 2 0.19 -3.79 3.56
C PRO A 2 -0.16 -4.70 4.75
N ASP A 3 -1.00 -4.19 5.66
CA ASP A 3 -1.47 -4.89 6.85
C ASP A 3 -2.98 -4.64 7.07
N VAL A 4 -3.55 -5.24 8.12
CA VAL A 4 -4.95 -5.12 8.55
C VAL A 4 -6.00 -5.32 7.44
N GLY A 5 -5.72 -6.21 6.51
CA GLY A 5 -6.55 -6.47 5.33
C GLY A 5 -6.26 -5.54 4.16
N GLY A 6 -5.27 -4.67 4.26
CA GLY A 6 -4.87 -3.75 3.21
C GLY A 6 -4.43 -4.46 1.94
N SER A 7 -3.84 -5.66 2.06
CA SER A 7 -3.46 -6.46 0.89
C SER A 7 -4.67 -6.92 0.08
N PHE A 8 -5.76 -7.32 0.73
CA PHE A 8 -7.01 -7.67 0.06
C PHE A 8 -7.58 -6.47 -0.71
N LEU A 9 -7.64 -5.31 -0.06
CA LEU A 9 -8.16 -4.09 -0.69
C LEU A 9 -7.29 -3.68 -1.90
N LEU A 10 -5.98 -3.63 -1.73
CA LEU A 10 -5.05 -3.24 -2.80
C LEU A 10 -5.04 -4.24 -3.96
N ALA A 11 -5.10 -5.55 -3.67
CA ALA A 11 -5.08 -6.58 -4.71
C ALA A 11 -6.31 -6.52 -5.64
N ASN A 12 -7.41 -5.93 -5.16
CA ASN A 12 -8.66 -5.79 -5.90
C ASN A 12 -8.84 -4.44 -6.62
N LEU A 13 -7.83 -3.56 -6.57
CA LEU A 13 -7.89 -2.31 -7.32
C LEU A 13 -7.66 -2.53 -8.83
N PRO A 14 -8.35 -1.77 -9.70
CA PRO A 14 -8.21 -1.91 -11.14
C PRO A 14 -6.81 -1.52 -11.63
N GLY A 15 -6.39 -2.07 -12.78
CA GLY A 15 -5.20 -1.62 -13.50
C GLY A 15 -3.89 -1.67 -12.73
N ASN A 16 -3.74 -2.60 -11.79
CA ASN A 16 -2.55 -2.75 -10.95
C ASN A 16 -2.22 -1.52 -10.06
N ILE A 17 -3.17 -0.59 -9.87
CA ILE A 17 -3.00 0.56 -8.96
C ILE A 17 -2.62 0.11 -7.57
N GLY A 18 -3.22 -1.00 -7.09
CA GLY A 18 -2.92 -1.52 -5.77
C GLY A 18 -1.46 -1.91 -5.60
N THR A 19 -0.86 -2.54 -6.60
CA THR A 19 0.58 -2.84 -6.57
C THR A 19 1.40 -1.55 -6.52
N PHE A 20 1.07 -0.57 -7.34
CA PHE A 20 1.73 0.74 -7.33
C PHE A 20 1.67 1.41 -5.95
N LEU A 21 0.48 1.48 -5.35
CA LEU A 21 0.29 2.06 -4.01
C LEU A 21 1.02 1.26 -2.93
N GLY A 22 0.93 -0.07 -2.98
CA GLY A 22 1.54 -0.96 -1.99
C GLY A 22 3.07 -0.90 -1.95
N VAL A 23 3.72 -0.69 -3.09
CA VAL A 23 5.20 -0.65 -3.18
C VAL A 23 5.79 0.75 -2.98
N THR A 24 5.06 1.79 -3.38
CA THR A 24 5.52 3.18 -3.26
C THR A 24 5.14 3.82 -1.93
N GLY A 25 4.07 3.33 -1.27
CA GLY A 25 3.50 3.97 -0.09
C GLY A 25 2.91 5.36 -0.40
N LYS A 26 2.54 5.61 -1.67
CA LYS A 26 1.97 6.89 -2.09
C LYS A 26 0.71 7.22 -1.30
N ARG A 27 0.66 8.42 -0.76
CA ARG A 27 -0.52 8.91 -0.04
C ARG A 27 -1.64 9.24 -1.03
N MET A 28 -2.83 8.74 -0.74
CA MET A 28 -4.05 9.08 -1.44
C MET A 28 -4.68 10.35 -0.83
N LYS A 29 -5.15 11.25 -1.68
CA LYS A 29 -6.07 12.32 -1.31
C LYS A 29 -7.51 11.78 -1.26
N ALA A 30 -8.45 12.60 -0.81
CA ALA A 30 -9.86 12.20 -0.72
C ALA A 30 -10.43 11.69 -2.06
N SER A 31 -10.12 12.38 -3.15
CA SER A 31 -10.54 11.98 -4.50
C SER A 31 -9.94 10.65 -4.95
N ASP A 32 -8.65 10.41 -4.61
CA ASP A 32 -7.99 9.15 -4.93
C ASP A 32 -8.62 8.00 -4.13
N ALA A 33 -8.93 8.24 -2.84
CA ALA A 33 -9.59 7.26 -1.99
C ALA A 33 -10.98 6.90 -2.51
N ILE A 34 -11.75 7.89 -2.99
CA ILE A 34 -13.07 7.66 -3.60
C ILE A 34 -12.91 6.90 -4.92
N TYR A 35 -12.00 7.31 -5.79
CA TYR A 35 -11.74 6.61 -7.06
C TYR A 35 -11.32 5.15 -6.85
N CYS A 36 -10.49 4.90 -5.86
CA CYS A 36 -10.05 3.55 -5.49
C CYS A 36 -11.06 2.77 -4.64
N GLY A 37 -12.24 3.32 -4.32
CA GLY A 37 -13.26 2.62 -3.54
C GLY A 37 -12.95 2.46 -2.04
N PHE A 38 -11.98 3.21 -1.50
CA PHE A 38 -11.69 3.24 -0.06
C PHE A 38 -12.62 4.18 0.71
N ALA A 39 -13.30 5.09 0.03
CA ALA A 39 -14.22 6.05 0.61
C ALA A 39 -15.36 6.34 -0.37
N ASP A 40 -16.53 6.70 0.17
CA ASP A 40 -17.72 7.04 -0.61
C ASP A 40 -17.91 8.56 -0.72
N TYR A 41 -17.59 9.28 0.34
CA TYR A 41 -17.87 10.70 0.45
C TYR A 41 -16.66 11.49 0.93
N PHE A 42 -16.51 12.70 0.42
CA PHE A 42 -15.61 13.71 0.94
C PHE A 42 -16.38 14.75 1.74
N VAL A 43 -16.08 14.85 3.04
CA VAL A 43 -16.61 15.91 3.90
C VAL A 43 -15.46 16.77 4.40
N PRO A 44 -15.41 18.07 4.06
CA PRO A 44 -14.38 18.97 4.54
C PRO A 44 -14.31 19.04 6.06
N GLU A 45 -13.10 19.12 6.61
CA GLU A 45 -12.86 19.15 8.07
C GLU A 45 -13.69 20.22 8.79
N LYS A 46 -13.85 21.41 8.19
CA LYS A 46 -14.68 22.50 8.72
C LYS A 46 -16.12 22.11 9.03
N LYS A 47 -16.64 21.06 8.36
CA LYS A 47 -18.01 20.55 8.55
C LYS A 47 -18.11 19.37 9.52
N TRP A 48 -16.99 18.77 9.96
CA TRP A 48 -17.01 17.54 10.75
C TRP A 48 -17.72 17.71 12.11
N LYS A 49 -17.54 18.86 12.77
CA LYS A 49 -18.20 19.12 14.06
C LYS A 49 -19.71 19.05 13.96
N ASP A 50 -20.26 19.69 12.94
CA ASP A 50 -21.71 19.78 12.74
C ASP A 50 -22.27 18.45 12.25
N LEU A 51 -21.57 17.77 11.33
CA LEU A 51 -21.95 16.43 10.88
C LEU A 51 -21.96 15.44 12.06
N LYS A 52 -20.89 15.38 12.85
CA LYS A 52 -20.81 14.50 14.04
C LYS A 52 -21.96 14.76 15.00
N LYS A 53 -22.28 16.04 15.26
CA LYS A 53 -23.41 16.38 16.11
C LYS A 53 -24.72 15.84 15.55
N LYS A 54 -24.98 16.03 14.26
CA LYS A 54 -26.20 15.51 13.58
C LYS A 54 -26.28 14.00 13.65
N LEU A 55 -25.19 13.28 13.40
CA LEU A 55 -25.14 11.82 13.47
C LEU A 55 -25.43 11.31 14.88
N VAL A 56 -24.85 11.94 15.92
CA VAL A 56 -25.09 11.58 17.32
C VAL A 56 -26.52 11.88 17.76
N ASP A 57 -27.05 13.07 17.41
CA ASP A 57 -28.38 13.51 17.84
C ASP A 57 -29.51 12.71 17.18
N THR A 58 -29.30 12.21 15.94
CA THR A 58 -30.38 11.62 15.13
C THR A 58 -30.20 10.14 14.81
N GLY A 59 -28.98 9.60 14.89
CA GLY A 59 -28.65 8.24 14.43
C GLY A 59 -28.83 8.03 12.92
N ASN A 60 -29.10 9.10 12.14
CA ASN A 60 -29.39 9.00 10.71
C ASN A 60 -28.14 9.29 9.87
N ILE A 61 -27.69 8.30 9.09
CA ILE A 61 -26.51 8.39 8.21
C ILE A 61 -26.74 9.26 6.97
N ASP A 62 -28.00 9.53 6.57
CA ASP A 62 -28.33 10.37 5.40
C ASP A 62 -27.81 11.82 5.56
N TRP A 63 -27.44 12.21 6.77
CA TRP A 63 -26.78 13.48 7.01
C TRP A 63 -25.44 13.59 6.29
N ILE A 64 -24.75 12.48 6.00
CA ILE A 64 -23.48 12.49 5.27
C ILE A 64 -23.69 13.11 3.88
N GLU A 65 -24.75 12.71 3.17
CA GLU A 65 -25.07 13.25 1.85
C GLU A 65 -25.36 14.75 1.83
N LYS A 66 -25.84 15.31 2.98
CA LYS A 66 -26.09 16.75 3.10
C LYS A 66 -24.84 17.57 3.42
N PHE A 67 -23.81 16.92 3.87
CA PHE A 67 -22.53 17.56 4.26
C PHE A 67 -21.42 17.34 3.28
N TYR A 68 -21.51 16.34 2.38
CA TYR A 68 -20.44 16.07 1.44
C TYR A 68 -20.21 17.25 0.46
N GLU A 69 -19.02 17.34 -0.06
CA GLU A 69 -18.63 18.23 -1.15
C GLU A 69 -17.88 17.41 -2.21
N ARG A 70 -17.86 17.93 -3.44
CA ARG A 70 -17.05 17.32 -4.48
C ARG A 70 -15.57 17.51 -4.13
N ALA A 71 -14.80 16.42 -4.12
CA ALA A 71 -13.36 16.47 -3.95
C ALA A 71 -12.68 17.03 -5.20
N GLU A 72 -11.43 17.49 -5.04
CA GLU A 72 -10.56 17.83 -6.17
C GLU A 72 -10.39 16.63 -7.12
N PRO A 73 -10.03 16.82 -8.40
CA PRO A 73 -9.79 15.72 -9.31
C PRO A 73 -8.76 14.73 -8.79
N SER A 74 -9.01 13.43 -8.98
CA SER A 74 -8.07 12.38 -8.56
C SER A 74 -6.80 12.37 -9.41
N GLU A 75 -5.65 12.40 -8.76
CA GLU A 75 -4.36 12.23 -9.42
C GLU A 75 -4.17 10.81 -9.96
N ILE A 76 -4.66 9.81 -9.20
CA ILE A 76 -4.58 8.39 -9.59
C ILE A 76 -5.47 8.14 -10.82
N GLU A 77 -6.70 8.66 -10.82
CA GLU A 77 -7.60 8.56 -11.97
C GLU A 77 -6.99 9.17 -13.24
N ASN A 78 -6.49 10.39 -13.11
CA ASN A 78 -5.85 11.10 -14.23
C ASN A 78 -4.59 10.38 -14.76
N SER A 79 -3.96 9.57 -13.92
CA SER A 79 -2.72 8.84 -14.22
C SER A 79 -2.97 7.34 -14.44
N PHE A 80 -4.22 6.92 -14.53
CA PHE A 80 -4.59 5.50 -14.59
C PHE A 80 -3.84 4.72 -15.67
N SER A 81 -3.83 5.24 -16.89
CA SER A 81 -3.20 4.57 -18.03
C SER A 81 -1.69 4.41 -17.82
N GLN A 82 -1.02 5.45 -17.36
CA GLN A 82 0.43 5.42 -17.12
C GLN A 82 0.79 4.44 -16.00
N ILE A 83 0.02 4.45 -14.89
CA ILE A 83 0.25 3.53 -13.77
C ILE A 83 -0.03 2.09 -14.21
N SER A 84 -1.15 1.85 -14.89
CA SER A 84 -1.53 0.51 -15.35
C SER A 84 -0.49 -0.08 -16.30
N GLU A 85 -0.01 0.69 -17.27
CA GLU A 85 1.02 0.26 -18.21
C GLU A 85 2.35 -0.03 -17.52
N ALA A 86 2.78 0.84 -16.60
CA ALA A 86 4.02 0.65 -15.86
C ALA A 86 3.97 -0.60 -14.95
N MET A 87 2.79 -0.95 -14.43
CA MET A 87 2.61 -2.06 -13.50
C MET A 87 2.24 -3.40 -14.16
N VAL A 88 2.10 -3.47 -15.49
CA VAL A 88 1.89 -4.75 -16.19
C VAL A 88 3.11 -5.67 -15.97
N ASP A 89 2.85 -6.93 -15.61
CA ASP A 89 3.86 -7.98 -15.38
C ASP A 89 5.03 -7.55 -14.48
N ILE A 90 4.72 -6.70 -13.50
CA ILE A 90 5.71 -6.15 -12.58
C ILE A 90 6.31 -7.24 -11.69
N SER A 91 7.62 -7.11 -11.40
CA SER A 91 8.37 -7.98 -10.51
C SER A 91 9.46 -7.17 -9.78
N SER A 92 10.07 -7.72 -8.76
CA SER A 92 11.23 -7.12 -8.11
C SER A 92 12.40 -6.86 -9.07
N LYS A 93 12.49 -7.60 -10.17
CA LYS A 93 13.56 -7.49 -11.16
C LYS A 93 13.36 -6.35 -12.17
N ASN A 94 12.12 -5.92 -12.43
CA ASN A 94 11.82 -4.95 -13.50
C ASN A 94 11.17 -3.65 -13.02
N ILE A 95 10.65 -3.57 -11.80
CA ILE A 95 9.90 -2.41 -11.29
C ILE A 95 10.69 -1.11 -11.34
N GLU A 96 11.97 -1.14 -10.94
CA GLU A 96 12.81 0.07 -10.97
C GLU A 96 12.97 0.61 -12.40
N SER A 97 13.16 -0.28 -13.39
CA SER A 97 13.27 0.12 -14.78
C SER A 97 11.96 0.65 -15.35
N ARG A 98 10.82 0.09 -14.92
CA ARG A 98 9.49 0.52 -15.33
C ARG A 98 9.13 1.91 -14.78
N LEU A 99 9.63 2.25 -13.60
CA LEU A 99 9.41 3.56 -12.96
C LEU A 99 10.48 4.63 -13.32
N LYS A 100 11.41 4.34 -14.24
CA LYS A 100 12.41 5.33 -14.66
C LYS A 100 11.89 6.50 -15.50
N HIS A 101 10.62 6.49 -15.90
CA HIS A 101 10.01 7.62 -16.62
C HIS A 101 9.91 8.84 -15.68
N PRO A 102 10.15 10.09 -16.17
CA PRO A 102 10.10 11.30 -15.35
C PRO A 102 8.80 11.49 -14.56
N PHE A 103 7.70 10.99 -15.09
CA PHE A 103 6.40 10.98 -14.41
C PHE A 103 6.44 10.29 -13.04
N PHE A 104 7.27 9.25 -12.87
CA PHE A 104 7.38 8.46 -11.65
C PHE A 104 8.61 8.81 -10.79
N GLU A 105 9.29 9.92 -11.02
CA GLU A 105 10.54 10.26 -10.33
C GLU A 105 10.40 10.20 -8.79
N LYS A 106 9.33 10.78 -8.25
CA LYS A 106 9.06 10.77 -6.80
C LYS A 106 8.70 9.36 -6.31
N ASP A 107 7.95 8.60 -7.11
CA ASP A 107 7.52 7.26 -6.77
C ASP A 107 8.70 6.28 -6.82
N LEU A 108 9.61 6.44 -7.78
CA LEU A 108 10.86 5.69 -7.84
C LEU A 108 11.76 6.00 -6.65
N SER A 109 11.89 7.27 -6.25
CA SER A 109 12.65 7.67 -5.06
C SER A 109 12.07 7.03 -3.80
N ALA A 110 10.75 7.02 -3.63
CA ALA A 110 10.10 6.36 -2.51
C ALA A 110 10.33 4.85 -2.53
N LEU A 111 10.21 4.22 -3.69
CA LEU A 111 10.45 2.78 -3.88
C LEU A 111 11.87 2.40 -3.46
N THR A 112 12.87 3.14 -3.91
CA THR A 112 14.29 2.84 -3.64
C THR A 112 14.70 3.09 -2.19
N PHE A 113 13.93 3.91 -1.46
CA PHE A 113 14.10 4.11 -0.03
C PHE A 113 13.52 2.98 0.82
N ASN A 114 12.50 2.29 0.31
CA ASN A 114 11.83 1.20 1.01
C ASN A 114 12.72 -0.06 1.09
N SER A 115 12.47 -0.91 2.10
CA SER A 115 13.15 -2.21 2.21
C SER A 115 12.88 -3.07 0.97
N PRO A 116 13.94 -3.51 0.24
CA PRO A 116 13.78 -4.33 -0.96
C PRO A 116 13.00 -5.62 -0.71
N ILE A 117 13.23 -6.28 0.42
CA ILE A 117 12.52 -7.52 0.75
C ILE A 117 11.03 -7.27 0.99
N SER A 118 10.68 -6.14 1.63
CA SER A 118 9.30 -5.74 1.85
C SER A 118 8.58 -5.42 0.54
N VAL A 119 9.25 -4.72 -0.36
CA VAL A 119 8.69 -4.41 -1.70
C VAL A 119 8.51 -5.69 -2.52
N ALA A 120 9.52 -6.55 -2.57
CA ALA A 120 9.45 -7.82 -3.30
C ALA A 120 8.32 -8.73 -2.79
N TYR A 121 8.20 -8.85 -1.46
CA TYR A 121 7.10 -9.60 -0.86
C TYR A 121 5.74 -8.99 -1.18
N THR A 122 5.60 -7.66 -1.10
CA THR A 122 4.35 -6.97 -1.44
C THR A 122 3.91 -7.28 -2.87
N ILE A 123 4.82 -7.21 -3.84
CA ILE A 123 4.51 -7.54 -5.24
C ILE A 123 3.99 -8.96 -5.37
N MET A 124 4.64 -9.92 -4.70
CA MET A 124 4.24 -11.33 -4.77
C MET A 124 2.90 -11.57 -4.05
N MET A 125 2.74 -11.01 -2.85
CA MET A 125 1.53 -11.17 -2.05
C MET A 125 0.27 -10.66 -2.78
N LEU A 126 0.35 -9.49 -3.40
CA LEU A 126 -0.80 -8.91 -4.12
C LEU A 126 -1.18 -9.69 -5.39
N LYS A 127 -0.29 -10.56 -5.89
CA LYS A 127 -0.55 -11.46 -7.02
C LYS A 127 -1.12 -12.82 -6.61
N MET A 128 -1.17 -13.14 -5.32
CA MET A 128 -1.72 -14.41 -4.86
C MET A 128 -3.23 -14.43 -5.04
N GLU A 129 -3.74 -15.42 -5.78
CA GLU A 129 -5.17 -15.60 -5.99
C GLU A 129 -5.95 -15.68 -4.66
N LYS A 130 -5.41 -16.37 -3.65
CA LYS A 130 -6.02 -16.46 -2.34
C LYS A 130 -6.16 -15.10 -1.64
N VAL A 131 -5.18 -14.20 -1.79
CA VAL A 131 -5.21 -12.84 -1.22
C VAL A 131 -6.25 -11.98 -1.94
N GLN A 132 -6.43 -12.17 -3.24
CA GLN A 132 -7.42 -11.46 -4.04
C GLN A 132 -8.85 -11.90 -3.73
N ASN A 133 -9.06 -13.16 -3.39
CA ASN A 133 -10.38 -13.75 -3.27
C ASN A 133 -10.90 -13.81 -1.83
N ASN A 134 -10.04 -13.74 -0.82
CA ASN A 134 -10.43 -13.95 0.57
C ASN A 134 -9.64 -13.08 1.55
N ILE A 135 -10.36 -12.26 2.31
CA ILE A 135 -9.75 -11.38 3.32
C ILE A 135 -9.04 -12.16 4.45
N SER A 136 -9.53 -13.34 4.83
CA SER A 136 -8.86 -14.16 5.85
C SER A 136 -7.51 -14.66 5.36
N ASP A 137 -7.41 -15.10 4.11
CA ASP A 137 -6.15 -15.52 3.50
C ASP A 137 -5.18 -14.35 3.31
N ALA A 138 -5.72 -13.15 3.03
CA ALA A 138 -4.94 -11.92 2.98
C ALA A 138 -4.34 -11.59 4.35
N LEU A 139 -5.14 -11.62 5.41
CA LEU A 139 -4.69 -11.42 6.79
C LEU A 139 -3.65 -12.46 7.22
N ASP A 140 -3.80 -13.71 6.83
CA ASP A 140 -2.82 -14.76 7.11
C ASP A 140 -1.49 -14.54 6.37
N ALA A 141 -1.52 -14.04 5.13
CA ALA A 141 -0.32 -13.66 4.39
C ALA A 141 0.40 -12.46 5.04
N GLU A 142 -0.35 -11.43 5.43
CA GLU A 142 0.17 -10.25 6.15
C GLU A 142 0.79 -10.65 7.50
N TYR A 143 0.10 -11.50 8.25
CA TYR A 143 0.59 -12.02 9.52
C TYR A 143 1.86 -12.86 9.35
N SER A 144 1.89 -13.70 8.31
CA SER A 144 3.06 -14.53 8.01
C SER A 144 4.31 -13.69 7.75
N PHE A 145 4.18 -12.56 7.04
CA PHE A 145 5.28 -11.61 6.86
C PHE A 145 5.65 -10.93 8.19
N THR A 146 4.67 -10.34 8.87
CA THR A 146 4.91 -9.55 10.07
C THR A 146 5.59 -10.35 11.17
N ALA A 147 5.09 -11.58 11.44
CA ALA A 147 5.63 -12.45 12.47
C ALA A 147 7.10 -12.88 12.22
N ARG A 148 7.52 -12.90 10.94
CA ARG A 148 8.88 -13.31 10.55
C ARG A 148 9.79 -12.14 10.19
N SER A 149 9.24 -10.94 10.04
CA SER A 149 9.98 -9.75 9.59
C SER A 149 11.13 -9.36 10.51
N GLN A 150 11.05 -9.71 11.80
CA GLN A 150 12.12 -9.48 12.76
C GLN A 150 13.35 -10.37 12.49
N GLN A 151 13.13 -11.62 12.10
CA GLN A 151 14.21 -12.59 11.90
C GLN A 151 14.73 -12.60 10.47
N PHE A 152 13.83 -12.56 9.49
CA PHE A 152 14.16 -12.75 8.08
C PHE A 152 14.05 -11.46 7.25
N GLY A 153 13.39 -10.43 7.75
CA GLY A 153 13.20 -9.14 7.09
C GLY A 153 14.10 -8.04 7.62
N ASP A 154 13.73 -6.81 7.29
CA ASP A 154 14.44 -5.57 7.62
C ASP A 154 13.75 -4.77 8.74
N PHE A 155 12.83 -5.40 9.50
CA PHE A 155 12.00 -4.71 10.49
C PHE A 155 12.84 -4.01 11.59
N GLN A 156 13.85 -4.71 12.12
CA GLN A 156 14.73 -4.15 13.17
C GLN A 156 15.48 -2.93 12.67
N GLU A 157 16.04 -3.00 11.46
CA GLU A 157 16.78 -1.90 10.87
C GLU A 157 15.86 -0.71 10.57
N GLY A 158 14.65 -0.98 10.08
CA GLY A 158 13.64 0.06 9.87
C GLY A 158 13.29 0.81 11.16
N ILE A 159 13.11 0.09 12.27
CA ILE A 159 12.90 0.68 13.59
C ILE A 159 14.13 1.46 14.06
N ARG A 160 15.33 0.91 13.92
CA ARG A 160 16.55 1.64 14.27
C ARG A 160 16.60 2.99 13.58
N ALA A 161 16.49 2.99 12.26
CA ALA A 161 16.64 4.19 11.44
C ALA A 161 15.52 5.23 11.66
N ALA A 162 14.27 4.78 11.87
CA ALA A 162 13.12 5.68 11.95
C ALA A 162 12.78 6.12 13.37
N VAL A 163 13.01 5.27 14.39
CA VAL A 163 12.50 5.48 15.76
C VAL A 163 13.62 5.65 16.78
N ILE A 164 14.65 4.81 16.73
CA ILE A 164 15.72 4.80 17.74
C ILE A 164 16.74 5.88 17.41
N ASP A 165 17.50 5.73 16.34
CA ASP A 165 18.56 6.66 15.94
C ASP A 165 18.01 7.89 15.22
N LYS A 166 16.86 7.76 14.58
CA LYS A 166 16.16 8.81 13.80
C LYS A 166 17.01 9.43 12.70
N ASP A 167 18.02 8.69 12.23
CA ASP A 167 18.93 9.10 11.16
C ASP A 167 18.28 9.04 9.78
N ARG A 168 17.15 8.30 9.67
CA ARG A 168 16.41 8.06 8.42
C ARG A 168 17.30 7.52 7.31
N ASN A 169 18.35 6.79 7.69
CA ASN A 169 19.32 6.19 6.79
C ASN A 169 19.41 4.67 7.03
N PRO A 170 18.40 3.91 6.60
CA PRO A 170 18.36 2.48 6.83
C PRO A 170 19.43 1.75 6.01
N ARG A 171 20.02 0.72 6.62
CA ARG A 171 21.00 -0.18 6.01
C ARG A 171 20.31 -1.52 5.75
N TRP A 172 19.52 -1.58 4.68
CA TRP A 172 18.77 -2.78 4.32
C TRP A 172 19.71 -3.96 4.03
N ARG A 173 19.21 -5.19 4.24
CA ARG A 173 19.93 -6.44 3.89
C ARG A 173 20.36 -6.48 2.44
N HIS A 174 19.45 -6.08 1.55
CA HIS A 174 19.68 -6.02 0.11
C HIS A 174 19.86 -4.56 -0.31
N LYS A 175 20.82 -4.29 -1.18
CA LYS A 175 21.08 -2.93 -1.69
C LYS A 175 20.12 -2.51 -2.79
N SER A 176 19.44 -3.47 -3.42
CA SER A 176 18.47 -3.23 -4.48
C SER A 176 17.44 -4.35 -4.54
N LEU A 177 16.29 -4.08 -5.17
CA LEU A 177 15.23 -5.06 -5.41
C LEU A 177 15.71 -6.26 -6.24
N THR A 178 16.64 -6.04 -7.17
CA THR A 178 17.16 -7.09 -8.04
C THR A 178 18.01 -8.13 -7.31
N GLN A 179 18.48 -7.80 -6.10
CA GLN A 179 19.26 -8.72 -5.26
C GLN A 179 18.39 -9.66 -4.41
N VAL A 180 17.09 -9.35 -4.27
CA VAL A 180 16.18 -10.22 -3.53
C VAL A 180 15.88 -11.47 -4.33
N SER A 181 16.28 -12.64 -3.81
CA SER A 181 16.02 -13.93 -4.40
C SER A 181 14.68 -14.52 -3.94
N GLU A 182 14.23 -15.57 -4.60
CA GLU A 182 13.06 -16.33 -4.15
C GLU A 182 13.32 -17.01 -2.80
N GLU A 183 14.55 -17.44 -2.55
CA GLU A 183 14.98 -18.05 -1.29
C GLU A 183 14.85 -17.08 -0.12
N ASP A 184 15.16 -15.80 -0.32
CA ASP A 184 14.99 -14.76 0.70
C ASP A 184 13.52 -14.56 1.09
N LEU A 185 12.60 -14.84 0.18
CA LEU A 185 11.15 -14.68 0.39
C LEU A 185 10.48 -15.95 0.94
N GLN A 186 11.09 -17.12 0.76
CA GLN A 186 10.53 -18.41 1.20
C GLN A 186 10.05 -18.43 2.66
N PRO A 187 10.79 -17.88 3.64
CA PRO A 187 10.34 -17.89 5.03
C PRO A 187 8.95 -17.24 5.22
N PHE A 188 8.62 -16.22 4.45
CA PHE A 188 7.38 -15.47 4.60
C PHE A 188 6.15 -16.17 4.04
N PHE A 189 6.33 -17.21 3.20
CA PHE A 189 5.24 -17.98 2.61
C PHE A 189 4.89 -19.25 3.41
N GLN A 190 5.68 -19.56 4.43
CA GLN A 190 5.40 -20.73 5.29
C GLN A 190 4.19 -20.44 6.18
N THR A 191 3.27 -21.39 6.26
CA THR A 191 2.10 -21.29 7.14
C THR A 191 2.56 -21.23 8.61
N ILE A 192 1.98 -20.30 9.36
CA ILE A 192 2.14 -20.28 10.81
C ILE A 192 0.96 -21.05 11.40
N HIS A 193 1.25 -22.22 11.96
CA HIS A 193 0.24 -22.95 12.74
C HIS A 193 0.03 -22.20 14.06
N ARG A 194 -1.19 -21.76 14.26
CA ARG A 194 -1.65 -21.12 15.51
C ARG A 194 -1.99 -22.18 16.54
#